data_c727a0e770736278d9a662f58c76af40
#
_entry.id   c727a0e770736278d9a662f58c76af40
#
_cell.length_a   1.000
_cell.length_b   1.000
_cell.length_c   1.000
_cell.angle_alpha   90.00
_cell.angle_beta   90.00
_cell.angle_gamma   90.00
#
_symmetry.space_group_name_H-M   'P 1'
#
loop_
_entity.id
_entity.type
_entity.pdbx_description
1 polymer ?
#
loop_
_entity_poly.entity_id
_entity_poly.type
_entity_poly.pdbx_seq_one_letter_code
_entity_poly.pdbx_strand_id
1 'polypeptide(L)'
;MTVAFGVPGAAINPLYAALKDHGGIGHILARHVEGASHMAEGYTRAVAGNIGVCIGTSGPAGTDMITGLYSASADSIPILCITGQAPRSRLHKEDFQAVDIASIAKTVTKWATTVLEPAQVPRAFQQAFHLMRSGRPGPVLIDLPIDVQLAEIEFDIDTYEPLPVYKPAATRKQVEKAIAMLNE
;
A
#
# COMPACT_ATOMS: atom_id res chain seq x y z
N MET A 1 -3.90 11.34 -3.23
CA MET A 1 -2.65 10.71 -3.71
C MET A 1 -2.31 11.32 -5.07
N THR A 2 -1.14 11.92 -5.20
CA THR A 2 -0.74 12.63 -6.44
C THR A 2 0.60 12.13 -6.99
N VAL A 3 1.33 11.31 -6.21
CA VAL A 3 2.66 10.80 -6.59
C VAL A 3 2.79 9.33 -6.19
N ALA A 4 3.41 8.55 -7.06
CA ALA A 4 3.84 7.18 -6.81
C ALA A 4 5.34 7.03 -7.15
N PHE A 5 6.03 6.18 -6.43
CA PHE A 5 7.45 5.88 -6.59
C PHE A 5 7.61 4.42 -6.96
N GLY A 6 8.49 4.08 -7.88
CA GLY A 6 8.62 2.66 -8.21
C GLY A 6 9.55 2.36 -9.36
N VAL A 7 9.59 1.08 -9.69
CA VAL A 7 10.29 0.55 -10.86
C VAL A 7 9.34 -0.35 -11.64
N PRO A 8 9.06 -0.05 -12.92
CA PRO A 8 8.25 -0.91 -13.77
C PRO A 8 8.85 -2.31 -13.94
N GLY A 9 8.01 -3.29 -14.20
CA GLY A 9 8.43 -4.65 -14.50
C GLY A 9 7.27 -5.49 -15.03
N ALA A 10 7.57 -6.66 -15.60
CA ALA A 10 6.61 -7.44 -16.38
C ALA A 10 5.27 -7.67 -15.67
N ALA A 11 5.30 -8.05 -14.39
CA ALA A 11 4.07 -8.38 -13.64
C ALA A 11 3.29 -7.17 -13.12
N ILE A 12 3.74 -5.92 -13.37
CA ILE A 12 3.05 -4.69 -12.91
C ILE A 12 2.83 -3.68 -14.06
N ASN A 13 3.30 -3.98 -15.24
CA ASN A 13 3.17 -3.09 -16.40
C ASN A 13 1.70 -2.74 -16.75
N PRO A 14 0.69 -3.61 -16.60
CA PRO A 14 -0.70 -3.19 -16.84
C PRO A 14 -1.14 -2.05 -15.94
N LEU A 15 -0.78 -2.07 -14.65
CA LEU A 15 -1.06 -0.96 -13.73
C LEU A 15 -0.34 0.33 -14.18
N TYR A 16 0.92 0.24 -14.62
CA TYR A 16 1.66 1.40 -15.11
C TYR A 16 1.05 1.98 -16.38
N ALA A 17 0.57 1.13 -17.29
CA ALA A 17 -0.16 1.58 -18.48
C ALA A 17 -1.45 2.34 -18.08
N ALA A 18 -2.24 1.78 -17.18
CA ALA A 18 -3.45 2.42 -16.68
C ALA A 18 -3.17 3.75 -15.96
N LEU A 19 -2.10 3.84 -15.16
CA LEU A 19 -1.69 5.10 -14.52
C LEU A 19 -1.31 6.17 -15.53
N LYS A 20 -0.61 5.78 -16.60
CA LYS A 20 -0.23 6.69 -17.69
C LYS A 20 -1.44 7.20 -18.47
N ASP A 21 -2.36 6.30 -18.79
CA ASP A 21 -3.55 6.63 -19.61
C ASP A 21 -4.56 7.47 -18.82
N HIS A 22 -4.75 7.17 -17.53
CA HIS A 22 -5.64 7.96 -16.66
C HIS A 22 -5.06 9.34 -16.35
N GLY A 23 -3.74 9.45 -16.17
CA GLY A 23 -3.08 10.69 -15.75
C GLY A 23 -3.37 11.06 -14.28
N GLY A 24 -2.96 12.26 -13.89
CA GLY A 24 -3.24 12.82 -12.55
C GLY A 24 -2.38 12.28 -11.40
N ILE A 25 -1.66 11.17 -11.60
CA ILE A 25 -0.70 10.62 -10.63
C ILE A 25 0.70 10.69 -11.24
N GLY A 26 1.56 11.55 -10.68
CA GLY A 26 2.97 11.62 -11.11
C GLY A 26 3.72 10.37 -10.69
N HIS A 27 4.47 9.77 -11.62
CA HIS A 27 5.35 8.65 -11.30
C HIS A 27 6.81 9.10 -11.24
N ILE A 28 7.50 8.76 -10.16
CA ILE A 28 8.93 9.01 -9.98
C ILE A 28 9.64 7.66 -10.04
N LEU A 29 10.47 7.50 -11.08
CA LEU A 29 11.27 6.31 -11.28
C LEU A 29 12.38 6.23 -10.23
N ALA A 30 12.36 5.21 -9.41
CA ALA A 30 13.43 4.92 -8.48
C ALA A 30 14.58 4.15 -9.18
N ARG A 31 15.79 4.24 -8.65
CA ARG A 31 16.95 3.46 -9.14
C ARG A 31 16.96 2.06 -8.55
N HIS A 32 16.26 1.85 -7.43
CA HIS A 32 16.06 0.58 -6.76
C HIS A 32 14.69 0.60 -6.06
N VAL A 33 13.98 -0.54 -6.02
CA VAL A 33 12.62 -0.57 -5.43
C VAL A 33 12.61 -0.38 -3.91
N GLU A 34 13.66 -0.78 -3.21
CA GLU A 34 13.86 -0.44 -1.80
C GLU A 34 13.82 1.08 -1.62
N GLY A 35 14.59 1.81 -2.46
CA GLY A 35 14.55 3.27 -2.47
C GLY A 35 13.16 3.83 -2.74
N ALA A 36 12.35 3.18 -3.59
CA ALA A 36 10.96 3.61 -3.83
C ALA A 36 10.11 3.54 -2.56
N SER A 37 10.26 2.50 -1.73
CA SER A 37 9.53 2.38 -0.46
C SER A 37 9.93 3.48 0.54
N HIS A 38 11.23 3.82 0.62
CA HIS A 38 11.70 4.93 1.45
C HIS A 38 11.30 6.31 0.91
N MET A 39 11.24 6.47 -0.42
CA MET A 39 10.71 7.71 -1.04
C MET A 39 9.23 7.90 -0.70
N ALA A 40 8.43 6.83 -0.75
CA ALA A 40 7.03 6.86 -0.34
C ALA A 40 6.87 7.23 1.14
N GLU A 41 7.68 6.64 2.01
CA GLU A 41 7.71 6.97 3.43
C GLU A 41 8.09 8.45 3.66
N GLY A 42 9.17 8.92 3.05
CA GLY A 42 9.61 10.32 3.13
C GLY A 42 8.54 11.30 2.64
N TYR A 43 7.84 10.99 1.55
CA TYR A 43 6.74 11.79 1.03
C TYR A 43 5.57 11.88 2.02
N THR A 44 5.24 10.78 2.69
CA THR A 44 4.20 10.78 3.74
C THR A 44 4.63 11.62 4.94
N ARG A 45 5.89 11.55 5.35
CA ARG A 45 6.44 12.32 6.48
C ARG A 45 6.48 13.83 6.20
N ALA A 46 6.72 14.23 4.95
CA ALA A 46 6.95 15.63 4.59
C ALA A 46 5.73 16.53 4.80
N VAL A 47 4.52 16.01 4.60
CA VAL A 47 3.28 16.82 4.73
C VAL A 47 2.17 15.97 5.35
N ALA A 48 1.54 16.51 6.39
CA ALA A 48 0.40 15.87 7.05
C ALA A 48 -0.74 15.60 6.05
N GLY A 49 -1.24 14.39 6.03
CA GLY A 49 -2.31 13.94 5.13
C GLY A 49 -1.83 13.34 3.81
N ASN A 50 -0.56 13.47 3.46
CA ASN A 50 0.01 12.73 2.34
C ASN A 50 -0.03 11.22 2.59
N ILE A 51 -0.19 10.47 1.51
CA ILE A 51 0.00 9.02 1.47
C ILE A 51 0.96 8.72 0.33
N GLY A 52 2.16 8.29 0.66
CA GLY A 52 3.14 7.82 -0.32
C GLY A 52 2.77 6.43 -0.83
N VAL A 53 3.04 6.20 -2.09
CA VAL A 53 2.79 4.92 -2.76
C VAL A 53 4.09 4.42 -3.36
N CYS A 54 4.45 3.17 -3.07
CA CYS A 54 5.54 2.48 -3.76
C CYS A 54 5.00 1.34 -4.60
N ILE A 55 5.53 1.19 -5.81
CA ILE A 55 5.06 0.23 -6.80
C ILE A 55 6.25 -0.58 -7.31
N GLY A 56 6.13 -1.90 -7.28
CA GLY A 56 7.15 -2.81 -7.80
C GLY A 56 6.53 -4.03 -8.49
N THR A 57 7.34 -4.72 -9.27
CA THR A 57 6.93 -5.97 -9.90
C THR A 57 6.96 -7.14 -8.90
N SER A 58 6.81 -8.37 -9.38
CA SER A 58 6.83 -9.59 -8.58
C SER A 58 8.24 -9.97 -8.07
N GLY A 59 8.29 -10.91 -7.14
CA GLY A 59 9.52 -11.52 -6.64
C GLY A 59 10.44 -10.56 -5.90
N PRO A 60 11.71 -10.39 -6.33
CA PRO A 60 12.69 -9.55 -5.65
C PRO A 60 12.22 -8.12 -5.42
N ALA A 61 11.47 -7.53 -6.35
CA ALA A 61 10.95 -6.17 -6.18
C ALA A 61 10.04 -6.06 -4.95
N GLY A 62 9.20 -7.07 -4.70
CA GLY A 62 8.38 -7.11 -3.49
C GLY A 62 9.23 -7.25 -2.23
N THR A 63 10.17 -8.21 -2.22
CA THR A 63 11.00 -8.46 -1.03
C THR A 63 11.92 -7.31 -0.69
N ASP A 64 12.47 -6.61 -1.67
CA ASP A 64 13.32 -5.43 -1.44
C ASP A 64 12.55 -4.27 -0.79
N MET A 65 11.24 -4.11 -1.09
CA MET A 65 10.41 -3.08 -0.46
C MET A 65 10.08 -3.36 1.00
N ILE A 66 10.28 -4.59 1.51
CA ILE A 66 10.02 -4.94 2.91
C ILE A 66 10.82 -4.07 3.88
N THR A 67 12.04 -3.68 3.53
CA THR A 67 12.87 -2.80 4.37
C THR A 67 12.17 -1.46 4.65
N GLY A 68 11.66 -0.79 3.62
CA GLY A 68 10.93 0.47 3.79
C GLY A 68 9.56 0.29 4.47
N LEU A 69 8.88 -0.85 4.24
CA LEU A 69 7.64 -1.18 4.96
C LEU A 69 7.90 -1.36 6.46
N TYR A 70 9.00 -2.01 6.83
CA TYR A 70 9.40 -2.14 8.24
C TYR A 70 9.69 -0.77 8.86
N SER A 71 10.46 0.09 8.19
CA SER A 71 10.74 1.45 8.63
C SER A 71 9.44 2.25 8.86
N ALA A 72 8.54 2.22 7.88
CA ALA A 72 7.24 2.89 7.98
C ALA A 72 6.38 2.34 9.14
N SER A 73 6.41 1.02 9.37
CA SER A 73 5.67 0.36 10.45
C SER A 73 6.20 0.77 11.83
N ALA A 74 7.53 0.81 11.99
CA ALA A 74 8.18 1.20 13.24
C ALA A 74 7.77 2.61 13.68
N ASP A 75 7.70 3.53 12.73
CA ASP A 75 7.40 4.94 12.99
C ASP A 75 5.92 5.32 12.75
N SER A 76 5.06 4.34 12.51
CA SER A 76 3.61 4.57 12.30
C SER A 76 3.30 5.44 11.07
N ILE A 77 4.05 5.28 10.00
CA ILE A 77 3.89 6.03 8.76
C ILE A 77 2.98 5.25 7.79
N PRO A 78 1.82 5.80 7.40
CA PRO A 78 0.95 5.16 6.43
C PRO A 78 1.53 5.29 5.02
N ILE A 79 1.85 4.16 4.38
CA ILE A 79 2.22 4.07 2.97
C ILE A 79 1.49 2.91 2.32
N LEU A 80 1.19 3.05 1.03
CA LEU A 80 0.62 1.99 0.22
C LEU A 80 1.73 1.35 -0.63
N CYS A 81 1.96 0.07 -0.43
CA CYS A 81 2.80 -0.75 -1.29
C CYS A 81 1.93 -1.54 -2.26
N ILE A 82 2.24 -1.48 -3.55
CA ILE A 82 1.58 -2.26 -4.58
C ILE A 82 2.62 -3.11 -5.27
N THR A 83 2.41 -4.43 -5.28
CA THR A 83 3.26 -5.38 -6.00
C THR A 83 2.49 -6.02 -7.14
N GLY A 84 3.19 -6.30 -8.23
CA GLY A 84 2.71 -7.21 -9.25
C GLY A 84 3.00 -8.66 -8.85
N GLN A 85 2.24 -9.60 -9.41
CA GLN A 85 2.37 -11.02 -9.10
C GLN A 85 2.21 -11.88 -10.35
N ALA A 86 2.74 -13.09 -10.30
CA ALA A 86 2.46 -14.12 -11.28
C ALA A 86 0.94 -14.34 -11.46
N PRO A 87 0.48 -14.84 -12.62
CA PRO A 87 -0.95 -15.13 -12.80
C PRO A 87 -1.46 -16.13 -11.75
N ARG A 88 -2.72 -16.01 -11.36
CA ARG A 88 -3.36 -16.86 -10.32
C ARG A 88 -3.14 -18.35 -10.51
N SER A 89 -3.10 -18.81 -11.76
CA SER A 89 -2.86 -20.22 -12.12
C SER A 89 -1.47 -20.73 -11.75
N ARG A 90 -0.53 -19.82 -11.45
CA ARG A 90 0.87 -20.13 -11.11
C ARG A 90 1.23 -19.81 -9.66
N LEU A 91 0.32 -19.26 -8.88
CA LEU A 91 0.53 -19.03 -7.45
C LEU A 91 0.74 -20.33 -6.69
N HIS A 92 1.59 -20.30 -5.66
CA HIS A 92 1.95 -21.45 -4.83
C HIS A 92 2.58 -22.62 -5.60
N LYS A 93 3.10 -22.32 -6.78
CA LYS A 93 3.94 -23.21 -7.58
C LYS A 93 5.31 -22.60 -7.66
N GLU A 94 6.33 -23.40 -7.80
CA GLU A 94 7.72 -22.92 -7.97
C GLU A 94 7.90 -22.25 -9.35
N ASP A 95 7.18 -21.15 -9.58
CA ASP A 95 7.23 -20.40 -10.82
C ASP A 95 8.12 -19.16 -10.65
N PHE A 96 8.57 -18.63 -11.78
CA PHE A 96 9.45 -17.48 -11.83
C PHE A 96 8.86 -16.27 -11.08
N GLN A 97 9.56 -15.85 -10.04
CA GLN A 97 9.17 -14.69 -9.20
C GLN A 97 7.78 -14.79 -8.53
N ALA A 98 7.19 -15.97 -8.41
CA ALA A 98 5.90 -16.19 -7.73
C ALA A 98 6.08 -16.28 -6.20
N VAL A 99 6.66 -15.25 -5.60
CA VAL A 99 6.88 -15.18 -4.15
C VAL A 99 5.58 -14.82 -3.44
N ASP A 100 5.24 -15.50 -2.34
CA ASP A 100 4.12 -15.11 -1.46
C ASP A 100 4.49 -13.85 -0.66
N ILE A 101 4.51 -12.73 -1.35
CA ILE A 101 4.90 -11.45 -0.78
C ILE A 101 3.91 -10.96 0.26
N ALA A 102 2.63 -11.29 0.11
CA ALA A 102 1.62 -10.91 1.08
C ALA A 102 1.89 -11.56 2.45
N SER A 103 2.28 -12.84 2.48
CA SER A 103 2.66 -13.52 3.73
C SER A 103 3.94 -12.96 4.34
N ILE A 104 4.95 -12.63 3.54
CA ILE A 104 6.19 -11.99 4.03
C ILE A 104 5.88 -10.62 4.65
N ALA A 105 5.06 -9.80 3.99
CA ALA A 105 4.74 -8.46 4.42
C ALA A 105 3.84 -8.39 5.67
N LYS A 106 3.12 -9.45 6.02
CA LYS A 106 2.21 -9.46 7.19
C LYS A 106 2.87 -9.03 8.49
N THR A 107 4.14 -9.32 8.69
CA THR A 107 4.87 -9.00 9.92
C THR A 107 5.30 -7.55 10.03
N VAL A 108 5.33 -6.84 8.91
CA VAL A 108 5.80 -5.45 8.81
C VAL A 108 4.73 -4.48 8.30
N THR A 109 3.50 -4.94 8.15
CA THR A 109 2.38 -4.12 7.68
C THR A 109 1.15 -4.30 8.57
N LYS A 110 0.24 -3.36 8.52
CA LYS A 110 -1.07 -3.50 9.16
C LYS A 110 -1.96 -4.49 8.44
N TRP A 111 -1.77 -4.62 7.16
CA TRP A 111 -2.52 -5.53 6.31
C TRP A 111 -1.77 -5.77 5.01
N ALA A 112 -1.74 -7.03 4.59
CA ALA A 112 -1.18 -7.43 3.31
C ALA A 112 -2.09 -8.49 2.70
N THR A 113 -2.38 -8.36 1.41
CA THR A 113 -3.25 -9.29 0.69
C THR A 113 -2.85 -9.43 -0.76
N THR A 114 -3.00 -10.63 -1.30
CA THR A 114 -3.04 -10.87 -2.75
C THR A 114 -4.50 -10.88 -3.20
N VAL A 115 -4.85 -10.01 -4.14
CA VAL A 115 -6.22 -9.90 -4.64
C VAL A 115 -6.44 -10.94 -5.73
N LEU A 116 -7.22 -11.97 -5.44
CA LEU A 116 -7.45 -13.09 -6.36
C LEU A 116 -8.65 -12.89 -7.29
N GLU A 117 -9.59 -12.02 -6.93
CA GLU A 117 -10.79 -11.77 -7.72
C GLU A 117 -10.80 -10.33 -8.25
N PRO A 118 -10.85 -10.13 -9.58
CA PRO A 118 -10.80 -8.77 -10.17
C PRO A 118 -11.85 -7.82 -9.61
N ALA A 119 -13.07 -8.28 -9.38
CA ALA A 119 -14.15 -7.47 -8.82
C ALA A 119 -13.88 -6.99 -7.38
N GLN A 120 -12.92 -7.58 -6.68
CA GLN A 120 -12.53 -7.17 -5.33
C GLN A 120 -11.45 -6.07 -5.31
N VAL A 121 -10.85 -5.73 -6.45
CA VAL A 121 -9.78 -4.71 -6.51
C VAL A 121 -10.24 -3.37 -5.93
N PRO A 122 -11.40 -2.79 -6.30
CA PRO A 122 -11.85 -1.52 -5.72
C PRO A 122 -12.02 -1.60 -4.19
N ARG A 123 -12.57 -2.73 -3.70
CA ARG A 123 -12.76 -2.95 -2.27
C ARG A 123 -11.43 -3.10 -1.53
N ALA A 124 -10.44 -3.77 -2.12
CA ALA A 124 -9.12 -3.91 -1.53
C ALA A 124 -8.44 -2.55 -1.34
N PHE A 125 -8.51 -1.66 -2.32
CA PHE A 125 -8.01 -0.29 -2.20
C PHE A 125 -8.78 0.52 -1.14
N GLN A 126 -10.10 0.42 -1.12
CA GLN A 126 -10.94 1.07 -0.10
C GLN A 126 -10.52 0.65 1.32
N GLN A 127 -10.34 -0.65 1.53
CA GLN A 127 -9.89 -1.21 2.80
C GLN A 127 -8.46 -0.80 3.15
N ALA A 128 -7.55 -0.79 2.18
CA ALA A 128 -6.17 -0.35 2.38
C ALA A 128 -6.11 1.09 2.90
N PHE A 129 -6.80 2.02 2.24
CA PHE A 129 -6.84 3.43 2.66
C PHE A 129 -7.52 3.64 4.02
N HIS A 130 -8.46 2.80 4.39
CA HIS A 130 -9.05 2.81 5.72
C HIS A 130 -8.06 2.31 6.77
N LEU A 131 -7.49 1.11 6.56
CA LEU A 131 -6.65 0.45 7.55
C LEU A 131 -5.35 1.21 7.82
N MET A 132 -4.68 1.74 6.78
CA MET A 132 -3.42 2.45 6.98
C MET A 132 -3.57 3.73 7.82
N ARG A 133 -4.78 4.30 7.94
CA ARG A 133 -5.05 5.54 8.68
C ARG A 133 -5.83 5.33 9.97
N SER A 134 -6.44 4.15 10.19
CA SER A 134 -7.26 3.86 11.36
C SER A 134 -6.42 3.37 12.54
N GLY A 135 -6.74 3.79 13.77
CA GLY A 135 -5.95 3.46 14.96
C GLY A 135 -4.53 3.97 14.85
N ARG A 136 -3.53 3.13 15.19
CA ARG A 136 -2.12 3.43 14.93
C ARG A 136 -1.89 3.38 13.41
N PRO A 137 -1.47 4.47 12.75
CA PRO A 137 -1.19 4.45 11.32
C PRO A 137 -0.06 3.46 10.97
N GLY A 138 0.00 3.03 9.73
CA GLY A 138 1.07 2.14 9.28
C GLY A 138 0.88 1.68 7.84
N PRO A 139 1.89 1.00 7.29
CA PRO A 139 1.91 0.56 5.90
C PRO A 139 0.91 -0.55 5.62
N VAL A 140 0.49 -0.64 4.37
CA VAL A 140 -0.31 -1.75 3.84
C VAL A 140 0.27 -2.21 2.50
N LEU A 141 0.05 -3.49 2.15
CA LEU A 141 0.48 -4.05 0.87
C LEU A 141 -0.71 -4.68 0.14
N ILE A 142 -0.84 -4.34 -1.14
CA ILE A 142 -1.74 -5.00 -2.09
C ILE A 142 -0.89 -5.66 -3.18
N ASP A 143 -1.03 -6.96 -3.32
CA ASP A 143 -0.38 -7.77 -4.33
C ASP A 143 -1.37 -8.13 -5.43
N LEU A 144 -1.05 -7.81 -6.69
CA LEU A 144 -1.95 -7.89 -7.84
C LEU A 144 -1.43 -8.88 -8.88
N PRO A 145 -2.00 -10.09 -8.98
CA PRO A 145 -1.71 -11.00 -10.08
C PRO A 145 -1.94 -10.35 -11.44
N ILE A 146 -1.07 -10.63 -12.41
CA ILE A 146 -1.11 -9.98 -13.72
C ILE A 146 -2.42 -10.21 -14.47
N ASP A 147 -3.01 -11.38 -14.33
CA ASP A 147 -4.31 -11.72 -14.92
C ASP A 147 -5.48 -10.98 -14.23
N VAL A 148 -5.34 -10.62 -12.96
CA VAL A 148 -6.29 -9.74 -12.25
C VAL A 148 -6.17 -8.30 -12.75
N GLN A 149 -4.94 -7.82 -13.01
CA GLN A 149 -4.72 -6.46 -13.55
C GLN A 149 -5.25 -6.31 -14.97
N LEU A 150 -5.28 -7.39 -15.77
CA LEU A 150 -5.74 -7.39 -17.17
C LEU A 150 -7.24 -7.65 -17.31
N ALA A 151 -7.91 -8.05 -16.23
CA ALA A 151 -9.33 -8.36 -16.26
C ALA A 151 -10.17 -7.08 -16.29
N GLU A 152 -11.25 -7.11 -17.07
CA GLU A 152 -12.27 -6.08 -17.08
C GLU A 152 -13.32 -6.35 -16.00
N ILE A 153 -13.75 -5.30 -15.31
CA ILE A 153 -14.82 -5.35 -14.31
C ILE A 153 -15.83 -4.24 -14.55
N GLU A 154 -17.08 -4.50 -14.18
CA GLU A 154 -18.06 -3.43 -14.05
C GLU A 154 -17.82 -2.68 -12.73
N PHE A 155 -17.48 -1.41 -12.81
CA PHE A 155 -17.23 -0.56 -11.66
C PHE A 155 -17.64 0.87 -11.95
N ASP A 156 -18.55 1.41 -11.14
CA ASP A 156 -18.95 2.80 -11.20
C ASP A 156 -18.11 3.63 -10.23
N ILE A 157 -17.21 4.43 -10.79
CA ILE A 157 -16.30 5.27 -9.99
C ILE A 157 -17.04 6.38 -9.23
N ASP A 158 -18.20 6.81 -9.73
CA ASP A 158 -18.99 7.88 -9.11
C ASP A 158 -19.69 7.39 -7.83
N THR A 159 -19.85 6.07 -7.66
CA THR A 159 -20.36 5.45 -6.43
C THR A 159 -19.28 5.07 -5.42
N TYR A 160 -17.99 5.29 -5.76
CA TYR A 160 -16.91 4.95 -4.85
C TYR A 160 -16.83 5.94 -3.68
N GLU A 161 -17.06 5.45 -2.48
CA GLU A 161 -16.92 6.20 -1.24
C GLU A 161 -15.77 5.65 -0.37
N PRO A 162 -14.84 6.51 0.09
CA PRO A 162 -13.83 6.10 1.06
C PRO A 162 -14.48 5.65 2.38
N LEU A 163 -13.97 4.57 2.97
CA LEU A 163 -14.41 4.17 4.30
C LEU A 163 -14.03 5.23 5.35
N PRO A 164 -14.92 5.53 6.32
CA PRO A 164 -14.65 6.53 7.33
C PRO A 164 -13.45 6.13 8.21
N VAL A 165 -12.65 7.10 8.58
CA VAL A 165 -11.54 6.93 9.52
C VAL A 165 -11.90 7.58 10.84
N TYR A 166 -12.07 6.77 11.88
CA TYR A 166 -12.37 7.25 13.21
C TYR A 166 -11.08 7.61 13.95
N LYS A 167 -11.04 8.84 14.46
CA LYS A 167 -9.97 9.32 15.34
C LYS A 167 -10.57 9.45 16.75
N PRO A 168 -10.28 8.53 17.68
CA PRO A 168 -10.78 8.63 19.04
C PRO A 168 -10.21 9.89 19.70
N ALA A 169 -11.05 10.64 20.39
CA ALA A 169 -10.66 11.76 21.24
C ALA A 169 -10.49 11.29 22.69
N ALA A 170 -9.52 11.86 23.40
CA ALA A 170 -9.36 11.61 24.82
C ALA A 170 -10.57 12.16 25.61
N THR A 171 -11.04 11.41 26.59
CA THR A 171 -12.06 11.92 27.52
C THR A 171 -11.44 12.98 28.44
N ARG A 172 -12.28 13.87 28.96
CA ARG A 172 -11.85 14.91 29.93
C ARG A 172 -11.04 14.30 31.10
N LYS A 173 -11.51 13.17 31.66
CA LYS A 173 -10.84 12.47 32.76
C LYS A 173 -9.44 11.97 32.39
N GLN A 174 -9.25 11.49 31.15
CA GLN A 174 -7.94 11.07 30.64
C GLN A 174 -6.98 12.26 30.49
N VAL A 175 -7.49 13.40 29.99
CA VAL A 175 -6.70 14.63 29.87
C VAL A 175 -6.29 15.15 31.25
N GLU A 176 -7.21 15.24 32.20
CA GLU A 176 -6.94 15.67 33.57
C GLU A 176 -5.88 14.79 34.25
N LYS A 177 -5.97 13.44 34.06
CA LYS A 177 -4.99 12.51 34.59
C LYS A 177 -3.60 12.73 33.96
N ALA A 178 -3.55 12.92 32.65
CA ALA A 178 -2.27 13.18 31.95
C ALA A 178 -1.61 14.48 32.44
N ILE A 179 -2.40 15.55 32.62
CA ILE A 179 -1.91 16.83 33.17
C ILE A 179 -1.37 16.64 34.59
N ALA A 180 -2.07 15.89 35.46
CA ALA A 180 -1.59 15.62 36.82
C ALA A 180 -0.22 14.92 36.80
N MET A 181 -0.05 13.90 35.94
CA MET A 181 1.23 13.17 35.81
C MET A 181 2.39 14.01 35.25
N LEU A 182 2.09 15.06 34.47
CA LEU A 182 3.11 15.97 33.94
C LEU A 182 3.56 17.02 34.97
N ASN A 183 2.79 17.23 36.03
CA ASN A 183 3.09 18.19 37.10
C ASN A 183 3.78 17.52 38.33
N GLU A 184 3.96 16.22 38.30
CA GLU A 184 4.78 15.43 39.27
C GLU A 184 6.26 15.41 38.84
#